data_4b6e26efee10d65b7a6613ad30ecccd5
#
_entry.id   4b6e26efee10d65b7a6613ad30ecccd5
#
_cell.length_a   1.000
_cell.length_b   1.000
_cell.length_c   1.000
_cell.angle_alpha   90.00
_cell.angle_beta   90.00
_cell.angle_gamma   90.00
#
_symmetry.space_group_name_H-M   'P 1'
#
loop_
_entity.id
_entity.type
_entity.pdbx_description
1 polymer ?
#
loop_
_entity_poly.entity_id
_entity_poly.type
_entity_poly.pdbx_seq_one_letter_code
_entity_poly.pdbx_strand_id
1 'polypeptide(L)' 'MKRRDLERLLRVAGCFLKREGSNHSLWTNPKNGVTEAVPRHNEIKEPLARKILKRLDAE' A
#
# COMPACT_ATOMS: atom_id res chain seq x y z
N MET A 1 -2.37 11.87 1.90
CA MET A 1 -1.18 11.37 1.17
C MET A 1 -1.57 10.99 -0.25
N LYS A 2 -0.78 11.36 -1.22
CA LYS A 2 -1.04 10.98 -2.60
C LYS A 2 -0.78 9.49 -2.78
N ARG A 3 -1.64 8.81 -3.56
CA ARG A 3 -1.49 7.37 -3.79
C ARG A 3 -0.10 7.03 -4.35
N ARG A 4 0.41 7.82 -5.29
CA ARG A 4 1.73 7.56 -5.88
C ARG A 4 2.85 7.61 -4.83
N ASP A 5 2.70 8.49 -3.84
CA ASP A 5 3.70 8.59 -2.76
C ASP A 5 3.62 7.40 -1.83
N LEU A 6 2.39 6.96 -1.51
CA LEU A 6 2.18 5.76 -0.71
C LEU A 6 2.78 4.55 -1.42
N GLU A 7 2.50 4.39 -2.70
CA GLU A 7 3.02 3.25 -3.47
C GLU A 7 4.54 3.27 -3.55
N ARG A 8 5.15 4.45 -3.66
CA ARG A 8 6.59 4.57 -3.66
C ARG A 8 7.19 4.10 -2.33
N LEU A 9 6.57 4.50 -1.22
CA LEU A 9 7.02 4.06 0.10
C LEU A 9 6.89 2.55 0.25
N LEU A 10 5.82 1.97 -0.28
CA LEU A 10 5.64 0.52 -0.25
C LEU A 10 6.74 -0.19 -1.04
N ARG A 11 7.09 0.32 -2.23
CA ARG A 11 8.15 -0.27 -3.05
C ARG A 11 9.51 -0.17 -2.35
N VAL A 12 9.81 0.97 -1.74
CA VAL A 12 11.06 1.16 -1.01
C VAL A 12 11.18 0.15 0.13
N ALA A 13 10.06 -0.18 0.76
CA ALA A 13 10.04 -1.14 1.86
C ALA A 13 10.10 -2.60 1.38
N GLY A 14 10.11 -2.84 0.08
CA GLY A 14 10.17 -4.18 -0.47
C GLY A 14 8.82 -4.80 -0.78
N CYS A 15 7.75 -4.03 -0.65
CA CYS A 15 6.41 -4.49 -1.04
C CYS A 15 6.25 -4.44 -2.55
N PHE A 16 5.34 -5.25 -3.07
CA PHE A 16 5.05 -5.23 -4.51
C PHE A 16 3.56 -5.37 -4.75
N LEU A 17 3.14 -4.94 -5.95
CA LEU A 17 1.77 -5.05 -6.38
C LEU A 17 1.48 -6.50 -6.73
N LYS A 18 0.64 -7.15 -5.93
CA LYS A 18 0.28 -8.54 -6.11
C LYS A 18 -0.83 -8.70 -7.14
N ARG A 19 -1.81 -7.81 -7.10
CA ARG A 19 -2.98 -7.92 -7.97
C ARG A 19 -3.62 -6.56 -8.13
N GLU A 20 -4.05 -6.24 -9.36
CA GLU A 20 -4.79 -5.03 -9.66
C GLU A 20 -6.27 -5.35 -9.71
N GLY A 21 -7.06 -4.74 -8.84
CA GLY A 21 -8.50 -4.85 -8.87
C GLY A 21 -9.13 -3.61 -9.48
N SER A 22 -10.46 -3.61 -9.63
CA SER A 22 -11.17 -2.48 -10.24
C SER A 22 -11.16 -1.24 -9.31
N ASN A 23 -11.31 -1.46 -7.99
CA ASN A 23 -11.38 -0.37 -7.02
C ASN A 23 -10.18 -0.33 -6.08
N HIS A 24 -9.42 -1.40 -6.02
CA HIS A 24 -8.30 -1.53 -5.09
C HIS A 24 -7.14 -2.24 -5.75
N SER A 25 -5.92 -1.87 -5.36
CA SER A 25 -4.71 -2.56 -5.73
C SER A 25 -4.24 -3.34 -4.50
N LEU A 26 -3.96 -4.62 -4.66
CA LEU A 26 -3.47 -5.45 -3.56
C LEU A 26 -1.96 -5.44 -3.53
N TRP A 27 -1.40 -4.97 -2.44
CA TRP A 27 0.04 -4.91 -2.21
C TRP A 27 0.42 -5.90 -1.12
N THR A 28 1.56 -6.52 -1.27
CA THR A 28 2.04 -7.50 -0.30
C THR A 28 3.49 -7.22 0.07
N ASN A 29 3.81 -7.49 1.33
CA ASN A 29 5.19 -7.52 1.80
C ASN A 29 5.62 -8.97 1.94
N PRO A 30 6.57 -9.45 1.12
CA PRO A 30 6.99 -10.85 1.19
C PRO A 30 7.68 -11.21 2.52
N LYS A 31 8.19 -10.22 3.24
CA LYS A 31 8.88 -10.47 4.51
C LYS A 31 7.93 -10.88 5.62
N ASN A 32 6.74 -10.27 5.69
CA ASN A 32 5.78 -10.60 6.73
C ASN A 32 4.54 -11.32 6.20
N GLY A 33 4.43 -11.50 4.89
CA GLY A 33 3.32 -12.20 4.27
C GLY A 33 1.99 -11.46 4.30
N VAL A 34 1.99 -10.19 4.71
CA VAL A 34 0.76 -9.41 4.81
C VAL A 34 0.40 -8.81 3.45
N THR A 35 -0.88 -8.84 3.13
CA THR A 35 -1.44 -8.21 1.93
C THR A 35 -2.48 -7.19 2.37
N GLU A 36 -2.43 -5.99 1.78
CA GLU A 36 -3.37 -4.93 2.07
C GLU A 36 -3.92 -4.35 0.79
N ALA A 37 -5.17 -3.90 0.84
CA ALA A 37 -5.82 -3.24 -0.28
C ALA A 37 -5.52 -1.74 -0.22
N VAL A 38 -5.02 -1.20 -1.32
CA VAL A 38 -4.77 0.24 -1.46
C VAL A 38 -5.84 0.79 -2.40
N PRO A 39 -6.65 1.77 -1.95
CA PRO A 39 -7.66 2.37 -2.82
C PRO A 39 -7.04 3.01 -4.05
N ARG A 40 -7.76 2.97 -5.16
CA ARG A 40 -7.29 3.55 -6.42
C ARG A 40 -7.70 5.01 -6.58
N HIS A 41 -7.81 5.72 -5.47
CA HIS A 41 -8.04 7.17 -5.46
C HIS A 41 -6.70 7.89 -5.50
N ASN A 42 -6.67 9.04 -6.15
CA ASN A 42 -5.43 9.85 -6.23
C ASN A 42 -4.98 10.33 -4.87
N GLU A 43 -5.91 10.55 -3.97
CA GLU A 43 -5.63 11.03 -2.62
C GLU A 43 -6.12 10.00 -1.60
N ILE A 44 -5.23 9.55 -0.73
CA ILE A 44 -5.53 8.59 0.33
C ILE A 44 -5.55 9.36 1.64
N LYS A 45 -6.62 9.21 2.42
CA LYS A 45 -6.70 9.88 3.72
C LYS A 45 -5.56 9.43 4.63
N GLU A 46 -4.99 10.36 5.38
CA GLU A 46 -3.81 10.10 6.21
C GLU A 46 -3.98 8.90 7.14
N PRO A 47 -5.08 8.78 7.90
CA PRO A 47 -5.22 7.63 8.80
C PRO A 47 -5.17 6.30 8.06
N LEU A 48 -5.79 6.23 6.88
CA LEU A 48 -5.77 5.01 6.08
C LEU A 48 -4.38 4.74 5.52
N ALA A 49 -3.71 5.77 5.01
CA ALA A 49 -2.35 5.62 4.48
C ALA A 49 -1.40 5.11 5.56
N ARG A 50 -1.50 5.66 6.76
CA ARG A 50 -0.66 5.24 7.89
C ARG A 50 -0.95 3.80 8.30
N LYS A 51 -2.22 3.41 8.28
CA LYS A 51 -2.61 2.04 8.59
C LYS A 51 -2.01 1.06 7.59
N ILE A 52 -2.09 1.39 6.30
CA ILE A 52 -1.52 0.55 5.24
C ILE A 52 -0.01 0.42 5.43
N LEU A 53 0.69 1.53 5.65
CA LEU A 53 2.14 1.51 5.85
C LEU A 53 2.53 0.68 7.07
N LYS A 54 1.78 0.81 8.15
CA LYS A 54 2.05 0.06 9.36
C LYS A 54 1.85 -1.45 9.17
N ARG A 55 0.73 -1.82 8.56
CA ARG A 55 0.41 -3.24 8.37
C ARG A 55 1.37 -3.92 7.40
N LEU A 56 1.83 -3.20 6.41
CA LEU A 56 2.81 -3.71 5.44
C LEU A 56 4.25 -3.49 5.89
N ASP A 57 4.44 -3.03 7.12
CA ASP A 57 5.77 -2.78 7.69
C ASP A 57 6.62 -1.90 6.77
N ALA A 58 6.00 -0.84 6.27
CA ALA A 58 6.61 0.07 5.30
C ALA A 58 6.87 1.46 5.90
N GLU A 59 6.72 1.66 7.19
CA GLU A 59 7.03 2.93 7.82
C GLU A 59 8.45 3.00 8.34
#